data_6cb81e3b8b2eeed7d7890f543353eb0a
#
_entry.id   6cb81e3b8b2eeed7d7890f543353eb0a
#
_cell.length_a   1.000
_cell.length_b   1.000
_cell.length_c   1.000
_cell.angle_alpha   90.00
_cell.angle_beta   90.00
_cell.angle_gamma   90.00
#
_symmetry.space_group_name_H-M   'P 1'
#
loop_
_entity.id
_entity.type
_entity.pdbx_description
1 polymer ?
#
loop_
_entity_poly.entity_id
_entity_poly.type
_entity_poly.pdbx_seq_one_letter_code
_entity_poly.pdbx_strand_id
1 'polypeptide(L)'
;MNYVDPALRREIFGWHSPRLGLDMPIVRYGHFGRALLLLPTASGDFLEAERMWLIKSIEPLLLAGRVTVFSIDSINRHAWMNEQVGVAEAARRQALYSGYIEEEVVPHIRRALQNPSARIGATGASFGAFYAANAVLRRPDLFDTLIAMSGFYDLGPTYLHGYGDDNVYFNNPSSYLPGLSDGRALELLRSARLYIASGRGPYEVPEASVRFSQALSAKGIPHQLDLWGHDVNHDWPWWRRMLPHALNERVGW
;
A
#
# COMPACT_ATOMS: atom_id res chain seq x y z
N MET A 1 18.87 -8.46 -18.60
CA MET A 1 18.42 -9.37 -17.52
C MET A 1 16.90 -9.29 -17.46
N ASN A 2 16.18 -10.40 -17.64
CA ASN A 2 14.72 -10.37 -17.52
C ASN A 2 14.35 -10.42 -16.05
N TYR A 3 13.70 -9.37 -15.53
CA TYR A 3 13.27 -9.27 -14.13
C TYR A 3 12.08 -10.18 -13.80
N VAL A 4 11.33 -10.60 -14.83
CA VAL A 4 10.14 -11.49 -14.71
C VAL A 4 10.22 -12.60 -15.77
N ASP A 5 9.51 -13.71 -15.53
CA ASP A 5 9.40 -14.82 -16.48
C ASP A 5 8.71 -14.33 -17.78
N PRO A 6 9.25 -14.71 -18.97
CA PRO A 6 8.59 -14.37 -20.24
C PRO A 6 7.16 -14.92 -20.39
N ALA A 7 6.80 -15.98 -19.68
CA ALA A 7 5.44 -16.51 -19.64
C ALA A 7 4.49 -15.70 -18.78
N LEU A 8 5.01 -14.83 -17.92
CA LEU A 8 4.17 -13.99 -17.08
C LEU A 8 3.53 -12.88 -17.92
N ARG A 9 2.20 -12.83 -17.94
CA ARG A 9 1.49 -11.70 -18.53
C ARG A 9 1.88 -10.40 -17.81
N ARG A 10 2.43 -9.47 -18.59
CA ARG A 10 2.88 -8.15 -18.14
C ARG A 10 2.40 -7.09 -19.11
N GLU A 11 1.60 -6.15 -18.62
CA GLU A 11 0.97 -5.11 -19.44
C GLU A 11 1.18 -3.75 -18.78
N ILE A 12 1.61 -2.76 -19.55
CA ILE A 12 1.74 -1.38 -19.09
C ILE A 12 0.59 -0.56 -19.69
N PHE A 13 -0.06 0.18 -18.83
CA PHE A 13 -1.09 1.16 -19.15
C PHE A 13 -0.67 2.52 -18.60
N GLY A 14 -1.41 3.56 -18.94
CA GLY A 14 -1.23 4.88 -18.36
C GLY A 14 -2.28 5.84 -18.89
N TRP A 15 -2.54 6.87 -18.13
CA TRP A 15 -3.41 7.98 -18.53
C TRP A 15 -2.97 9.26 -17.83
N HIS A 16 -3.36 10.38 -18.43
CA HIS A 16 -3.24 11.66 -17.74
C HIS A 16 -4.31 11.75 -16.66
N SER A 17 -3.87 11.74 -15.39
CA SER A 17 -4.81 11.86 -14.26
C SER A 17 -5.37 13.28 -14.19
N PRO A 18 -6.68 13.47 -14.35
CA PRO A 18 -7.28 14.80 -14.22
C PRO A 18 -7.19 15.31 -12.77
N ARG A 19 -7.07 14.42 -11.80
CA ARG A 19 -6.96 14.76 -10.39
C ARG A 19 -5.56 15.23 -10.01
N LEU A 20 -4.53 14.56 -10.54
CA LEU A 20 -3.13 14.87 -10.22
C LEU A 20 -2.50 15.88 -11.18
N GLY A 21 -3.05 16.02 -12.41
CA GLY A 21 -2.41 16.78 -13.50
C GLY A 21 -1.09 16.16 -13.95
N LEU A 22 -0.95 14.83 -13.82
CA LEU A 22 0.25 14.06 -14.14
C LEU A 22 -0.09 12.85 -15.00
N ASP A 23 0.85 12.44 -15.84
CA ASP A 23 0.78 11.15 -16.51
C ASP A 23 1.14 10.05 -15.54
N MET A 24 0.18 9.15 -15.30
CA MET A 24 0.28 8.10 -14.27
C MET A 24 0.32 6.73 -14.92
N PRO A 25 1.51 6.13 -15.04
CA PRO A 25 1.64 4.77 -15.52
C PRO A 25 1.23 3.75 -14.44
N ILE A 26 0.76 2.61 -14.93
CA ILE A 26 0.43 1.44 -14.13
C ILE A 26 0.88 0.19 -14.87
N VAL A 27 1.42 -0.80 -14.18
CA VAL A 27 1.75 -2.10 -14.74
C VAL A 27 0.93 -3.19 -14.07
N ARG A 28 0.40 -4.09 -14.89
CA ARG A 28 -0.28 -5.30 -14.46
C ARG A 28 0.64 -6.50 -14.63
N TYR A 29 0.72 -7.33 -13.58
CA TYR A 29 1.37 -8.64 -13.60
C TYR A 29 0.35 -9.73 -13.29
N GLY A 30 0.36 -10.80 -14.09
CA GLY A 30 -0.60 -11.89 -13.96
C GLY A 30 -1.87 -11.68 -14.79
N HIS A 31 -2.74 -12.69 -14.79
CA HIS A 31 -3.88 -12.75 -15.68
C HIS A 31 -5.20 -13.03 -14.98
N PHE A 32 -5.15 -13.61 -13.78
CA PHE A 32 -6.31 -14.05 -13.02
C PHE A 32 -6.07 -13.97 -11.51
N GLY A 33 -7.07 -14.24 -10.70
CA GLY A 33 -7.01 -14.29 -9.25
C GLY A 33 -7.37 -12.97 -8.58
N ARG A 34 -7.05 -12.86 -7.29
CA ARG A 34 -7.36 -11.67 -6.50
C ARG A 34 -6.48 -10.49 -6.92
N ALA A 35 -7.09 -9.32 -7.05
CA ALA A 35 -6.32 -8.12 -7.36
C ALA A 35 -5.57 -7.60 -6.12
N LEU A 36 -4.31 -7.27 -6.31
CA LEU A 36 -3.43 -6.66 -5.33
C LEU A 36 -2.87 -5.35 -5.90
N LEU A 37 -3.26 -4.23 -5.32
CA LEU A 37 -2.67 -2.93 -5.60
C LEU A 37 -1.33 -2.83 -4.86
N LEU A 38 -0.25 -2.64 -5.59
CA LEU A 38 1.09 -2.48 -5.06
C LEU A 38 1.52 -1.01 -5.15
N LEU A 39 1.85 -0.46 -4.01
CA LEU A 39 2.25 0.92 -3.81
C LEU A 39 3.76 1.00 -3.59
N PRO A 40 4.49 1.88 -4.30
CA PRO A 40 5.94 1.94 -4.25
C PRO A 40 6.46 2.53 -2.95
N THR A 41 7.76 2.37 -2.70
CA THR A 41 8.46 3.01 -1.59
C THR A 41 8.58 4.53 -1.80
N ALA A 42 9.27 5.24 -0.88
CA ALA A 42 9.36 6.70 -0.90
C ALA A 42 9.82 7.31 -2.23
N SER A 43 10.82 6.70 -2.87
CA SER A 43 11.39 7.19 -4.14
C SER A 43 11.05 6.29 -5.33
N GLY A 44 10.18 5.32 -5.13
CA GLY A 44 9.82 4.32 -6.11
C GLY A 44 8.88 4.83 -7.19
N ASP A 45 8.91 4.15 -8.34
CA ASP A 45 7.96 4.28 -9.43
C ASP A 45 7.18 2.96 -9.64
N PHE A 46 6.29 2.94 -10.62
CA PHE A 46 5.44 1.77 -10.93
C PHE A 46 6.20 0.50 -11.31
N LEU A 47 7.52 0.57 -11.66
CA LEU A 47 8.37 -0.57 -12.00
C LEU A 47 9.40 -0.91 -10.90
N GLU A 48 9.42 -0.16 -9.80
CA GLU A 48 10.38 -0.39 -8.72
C GLU A 48 10.34 -1.84 -8.22
N ALA A 49 9.16 -2.36 -7.92
CA ALA A 49 8.97 -3.72 -7.42
C ALA A 49 9.47 -4.81 -8.39
N GLU A 50 9.39 -4.56 -9.70
CA GLU A 50 9.95 -5.44 -10.72
C GLU A 50 11.49 -5.39 -10.69
N ARG A 51 12.08 -4.19 -10.75
CA ARG A 51 13.53 -3.98 -10.73
C ARG A 51 14.18 -4.53 -9.46
N MET A 52 13.45 -4.45 -8.34
CA MET A 52 13.91 -4.93 -7.04
C MET A 52 13.52 -6.39 -6.75
N TRP A 53 13.06 -7.14 -7.77
CA TRP A 53 12.76 -8.57 -7.70
C TRP A 53 11.60 -8.96 -6.76
N LEU A 54 10.80 -8.01 -6.31
CA LEU A 54 9.63 -8.30 -5.48
C LEU A 54 8.56 -9.06 -6.28
N ILE A 55 8.34 -8.66 -7.54
CA ILE A 55 7.42 -9.38 -8.44
C ILE A 55 7.91 -10.82 -8.68
N LYS A 56 9.23 -11.00 -8.86
CA LYS A 56 9.85 -12.33 -9.02
C LYS A 56 9.60 -13.23 -7.80
N SER A 57 9.59 -12.68 -6.59
CA SER A 57 9.37 -13.47 -5.37
C SER A 57 7.96 -14.09 -5.26
N ILE A 58 6.99 -13.53 -5.97
CA ILE A 58 5.59 -14.01 -6.00
C ILE A 58 5.18 -14.56 -7.37
N GLU A 59 6.13 -14.70 -8.29
CA GLU A 59 5.88 -15.16 -9.65
C GLU A 59 5.14 -16.51 -9.73
N PRO A 60 5.41 -17.51 -8.88
CA PRO A 60 4.61 -18.74 -8.87
C PRO A 60 3.11 -18.51 -8.62
N LEU A 61 2.76 -17.53 -7.78
CA LEU A 61 1.36 -17.17 -7.51
C LEU A 61 0.71 -16.46 -8.70
N LEU A 62 1.49 -15.60 -9.38
CA LEU A 62 1.06 -14.88 -10.58
C LEU A 62 0.81 -15.84 -11.75
N LEU A 63 1.74 -16.77 -12.00
CA LEU A 63 1.64 -17.80 -13.05
C LEU A 63 0.49 -18.78 -12.77
N ALA A 64 0.29 -19.13 -11.51
CA ALA A 64 -0.83 -19.99 -11.10
C ALA A 64 -2.20 -19.29 -11.13
N GLY A 65 -2.25 -17.98 -11.44
CA GLY A 65 -3.49 -17.21 -11.46
C GLY A 65 -4.15 -17.06 -10.08
N ARG A 66 -3.37 -17.11 -8.99
CA ARG A 66 -3.89 -16.90 -7.64
C ARG A 66 -4.02 -15.43 -7.30
N VAL A 67 -3.11 -14.61 -7.82
CA VAL A 67 -3.07 -13.16 -7.64
C VAL A 67 -2.78 -12.44 -8.96
N THR A 68 -3.32 -11.26 -9.12
CA THR A 68 -2.97 -10.30 -10.18
C THR A 68 -2.53 -9.01 -9.51
N VAL A 69 -1.30 -8.56 -9.77
CA VAL A 69 -0.74 -7.34 -9.17
C VAL A 69 -0.89 -6.16 -10.13
N PHE A 70 -1.31 -5.03 -9.58
CA PHE A 70 -1.31 -3.73 -10.25
C PHE A 70 -0.38 -2.80 -9.47
N SER A 71 0.77 -2.46 -10.07
CA SER A 71 1.74 -1.54 -9.47
C SER A 71 1.61 -0.17 -10.11
N ILE A 72 1.44 0.85 -9.29
CA ILE A 72 1.20 2.24 -9.70
C ILE A 72 2.39 3.14 -9.36
N ASP A 73 2.45 4.30 -9.99
CA ASP A 73 3.48 5.30 -9.70
C ASP A 73 3.21 6.03 -8.39
N SER A 74 4.25 6.62 -7.81
CA SER A 74 4.19 7.47 -6.62
C SER A 74 4.20 8.94 -6.98
N ILE A 75 3.59 9.77 -6.13
CA ILE A 75 3.68 11.23 -6.22
C ILE A 75 4.75 11.81 -5.29
N ASN A 76 5.49 11.00 -4.55
CA ASN A 76 6.37 11.49 -3.50
C ASN A 76 7.44 12.47 -4.01
N ARG A 77 7.94 12.28 -5.24
CA ARG A 77 8.84 13.23 -5.90
C ARG A 77 8.21 14.62 -6.13
N HIS A 78 6.90 14.70 -6.07
CA HIS A 78 6.12 15.94 -6.20
C HIS A 78 5.55 16.41 -4.86
N ALA A 79 5.71 15.64 -3.79
CA ALA A 79 5.16 15.90 -2.45
C ALA A 79 6.23 15.76 -1.37
N TRP A 80 6.17 14.70 -0.56
CA TRP A 80 6.98 14.51 0.64
C TRP A 80 8.49 14.39 0.40
N MET A 81 8.93 13.97 -0.77
CA MET A 81 10.35 13.86 -1.15
C MET A 81 10.86 15.07 -1.93
N ASN A 82 10.11 16.14 -2.03
CA ASN A 82 10.51 17.37 -2.68
C ASN A 82 10.69 18.48 -1.65
N GLU A 83 11.92 18.80 -1.32
CA GLU A 83 12.27 19.83 -0.33
C GLU A 83 11.81 21.25 -0.70
N GLN A 84 11.47 21.48 -1.99
CA GLN A 84 10.94 22.77 -2.46
C GLN A 84 9.42 22.88 -2.24
N VAL A 85 8.75 21.78 -1.89
CA VAL A 85 7.32 21.76 -1.65
C VAL A 85 7.04 21.95 -0.16
N GLY A 86 6.31 23.00 0.18
CA GLY A 86 5.88 23.23 1.56
C GLY A 86 4.93 22.15 2.06
N VAL A 87 4.91 21.95 3.38
CA VAL A 87 4.14 20.87 4.05
C VAL A 87 2.66 20.89 3.68
N ALA A 88 2.02 22.07 3.64
CA ALA A 88 0.61 22.21 3.25
C ALA A 88 0.34 21.70 1.83
N GLU A 89 1.22 22.01 0.89
CA GLU A 89 1.09 21.57 -0.50
C GLU A 89 1.39 20.06 -0.63
N ALA A 90 2.36 19.53 0.12
CA ALA A 90 2.61 18.10 0.17
C ALA A 90 1.40 17.32 0.70
N ALA A 91 0.75 17.83 1.76
CA ALA A 91 -0.47 17.25 2.31
C ALA A 91 -1.64 17.30 1.30
N ARG A 92 -1.81 18.43 0.61
CA ARG A 92 -2.83 18.57 -0.44
C ARG A 92 -2.58 17.58 -1.59
N ARG A 93 -1.35 17.43 -2.05
CA ARG A 93 -0.99 16.46 -3.11
C ARG A 93 -1.23 15.02 -2.66
N GLN A 94 -0.95 14.69 -1.40
CA GLN A 94 -1.29 13.39 -0.87
C GLN A 94 -2.80 13.13 -0.85
N ALA A 95 -3.61 14.11 -0.48
CA ALA A 95 -5.07 13.97 -0.54
C ALA A 95 -5.56 13.74 -1.98
N LEU A 96 -4.97 14.43 -2.96
CA LEU A 96 -5.24 14.18 -4.37
C LEU A 96 -4.84 12.77 -4.80
N TYR A 97 -3.70 12.26 -4.31
CA TYR A 97 -3.24 10.91 -4.62
C TYR A 97 -4.16 9.83 -4.03
N SER A 98 -4.67 10.04 -2.82
CA SER A 98 -5.69 9.15 -2.25
C SER A 98 -6.93 9.10 -3.14
N GLY A 99 -7.41 10.27 -3.60
CA GLY A 99 -8.52 10.34 -4.54
C GLY A 99 -8.22 9.70 -5.90
N TYR A 100 -7.00 9.86 -6.44
CA TYR A 100 -6.55 9.15 -7.65
C TYR A 100 -6.65 7.62 -7.49
N ILE A 101 -6.18 7.09 -6.37
CA ILE A 101 -6.29 5.65 -6.07
C ILE A 101 -7.77 5.22 -6.06
N GLU A 102 -8.62 5.97 -5.34
CA GLU A 102 -10.02 5.62 -5.11
C GLU A 102 -10.87 5.75 -6.38
N GLU A 103 -10.69 6.81 -7.16
CA GLU A 103 -11.61 7.21 -8.23
C GLU A 103 -11.08 6.91 -9.64
N GLU A 104 -9.79 6.64 -9.80
CA GLU A 104 -9.19 6.33 -11.10
C GLU A 104 -8.60 4.92 -11.14
N VAL A 105 -7.72 4.56 -10.18
CA VAL A 105 -7.03 3.27 -10.16
C VAL A 105 -7.99 2.13 -9.86
N VAL A 106 -8.79 2.22 -8.80
CA VAL A 106 -9.74 1.15 -8.44
C VAL A 106 -10.75 0.88 -9.55
N PRO A 107 -11.38 1.88 -10.18
CA PRO A 107 -12.22 1.65 -11.36
C PRO A 107 -11.48 1.01 -12.53
N HIS A 108 -10.21 1.40 -12.79
CA HIS A 108 -9.39 0.74 -13.82
C HIS A 108 -9.18 -0.74 -13.52
N ILE A 109 -8.78 -1.08 -12.28
CA ILE A 109 -8.61 -2.46 -11.84
C ILE A 109 -9.91 -3.27 -11.99
N ARG A 110 -11.03 -2.72 -11.55
CA ARG A 110 -12.35 -3.37 -11.66
C ARG A 110 -12.76 -3.65 -13.11
N ARG A 111 -12.48 -2.71 -14.03
CA ARG A 111 -12.68 -2.95 -15.47
C ARG A 111 -11.77 -4.04 -16.00
N ALA A 112 -10.47 -4.02 -15.63
CA ALA A 112 -9.50 -5.04 -16.04
C ALA A 112 -9.86 -6.46 -15.54
N LEU A 113 -10.54 -6.56 -14.40
CA LEU A 113 -11.05 -7.80 -13.82
C LEU A 113 -12.43 -8.19 -14.36
N GLN A 114 -13.10 -7.31 -15.10
CA GLN A 114 -14.50 -7.46 -15.49
C GLN A 114 -15.44 -7.71 -14.28
N ASN A 115 -15.10 -7.11 -13.13
CA ASN A 115 -15.86 -7.25 -11.89
C ASN A 115 -16.00 -5.86 -11.21
N PRO A 116 -17.13 -5.17 -11.40
CA PRO A 116 -17.34 -3.81 -10.88
C PRO A 116 -17.45 -3.74 -9.35
N SER A 117 -17.74 -4.86 -8.71
CA SER A 117 -17.88 -4.95 -7.25
C SER A 117 -16.65 -5.56 -6.56
N ALA A 118 -15.58 -5.89 -7.30
CA ALA A 118 -14.38 -6.47 -6.71
C ALA A 118 -13.82 -5.57 -5.60
N ARG A 119 -13.58 -6.15 -4.43
CA ARG A 119 -12.74 -5.54 -3.39
C ARG A 119 -11.29 -5.99 -3.61
N ILE A 120 -10.36 -5.10 -3.38
CA ILE A 120 -8.96 -5.20 -3.79
C ILE A 120 -8.10 -5.32 -2.55
N GLY A 121 -7.00 -6.07 -2.61
CA GLY A 121 -5.96 -5.99 -1.61
C GLY A 121 -5.02 -4.83 -1.90
N ALA A 122 -4.46 -4.22 -0.86
CA ALA A 122 -3.42 -3.22 -0.98
C ALA A 122 -2.15 -3.67 -0.24
N THR A 123 -1.00 -3.44 -0.85
CA THR A 123 0.31 -3.77 -0.28
C THR A 123 1.36 -2.75 -0.62
N GLY A 124 2.41 -2.74 0.17
CA GLY A 124 3.62 -1.96 -0.06
C GLY A 124 4.61 -2.12 1.08
N ALA A 125 5.81 -1.61 0.86
CA ALA A 125 6.85 -1.54 1.88
C ALA A 125 7.18 -0.08 2.20
N SER A 126 7.61 0.21 3.42
CA SER A 126 8.00 1.56 3.83
C SER A 126 6.88 2.58 3.60
N PHE A 127 7.10 3.60 2.78
CA PHE A 127 6.06 4.56 2.37
C PHE A 127 4.89 3.90 1.65
N GLY A 128 5.15 2.84 0.88
CA GLY A 128 4.09 2.05 0.24
C GLY A 128 3.15 1.38 1.25
N ALA A 129 3.67 0.94 2.40
CA ALA A 129 2.86 0.41 3.48
C ALA A 129 1.95 1.47 4.12
N PHE A 130 2.46 2.71 4.27
CA PHE A 130 1.67 3.84 4.71
C PHE A 130 0.48 4.12 3.77
N TYR A 131 0.74 4.20 2.46
CA TYR A 131 -0.31 4.42 1.49
C TYR A 131 -1.31 3.27 1.42
N ALA A 132 -0.84 2.02 1.50
CA ALA A 132 -1.71 0.85 1.53
C ALA A 132 -2.63 0.85 2.75
N ALA A 133 -2.08 1.13 3.94
CA ALA A 133 -2.87 1.25 5.17
C ALA A 133 -3.90 2.38 5.07
N ASN A 134 -3.48 3.55 4.56
CA ASN A 134 -4.38 4.69 4.38
C ASN A 134 -5.54 4.35 3.41
N ALA A 135 -5.26 3.69 2.28
CA ALA A 135 -6.28 3.30 1.31
C ALA A 135 -7.31 2.32 1.92
N VAL A 136 -6.83 1.27 2.61
CA VAL A 136 -7.71 0.26 3.23
C VAL A 136 -8.57 0.87 4.35
N LEU A 137 -7.99 1.68 5.20
CA LEU A 137 -8.71 2.27 6.35
C LEU A 137 -9.74 3.33 5.91
N ARG A 138 -9.42 4.12 4.88
CA ARG A 138 -10.34 5.15 4.36
C ARG A 138 -11.48 4.56 3.56
N ARG A 139 -11.19 3.51 2.78
CA ARG A 139 -12.16 2.94 1.82
C ARG A 139 -12.26 1.42 1.99
N PRO A 140 -12.74 0.95 3.16
CA PRO A 140 -12.96 -0.48 3.38
C PRO A 140 -14.07 -1.06 2.49
N ASP A 141 -14.84 -0.23 1.82
CA ASP A 141 -15.78 -0.61 0.76
C ASP A 141 -15.08 -0.98 -0.56
N LEU A 142 -13.88 -0.45 -0.81
CA LEU A 142 -13.07 -0.74 -1.99
C LEU A 142 -11.99 -1.79 -1.72
N PHE A 143 -11.50 -1.84 -0.48
CA PHE A 143 -10.39 -2.71 -0.08
C PHE A 143 -10.80 -3.68 1.03
N ASP A 144 -10.31 -4.92 0.98
CA ASP A 144 -10.60 -5.96 1.98
C ASP A 144 -9.35 -6.66 2.53
N THR A 145 -8.18 -6.28 2.05
CA THR A 145 -6.92 -6.89 2.48
C THR A 145 -5.82 -5.84 2.52
N LEU A 146 -5.06 -5.82 3.62
CA LEU A 146 -3.84 -5.05 3.80
C LEU A 146 -2.66 -5.99 4.02
N ILE A 147 -1.58 -5.79 3.27
CA ILE A 147 -0.27 -6.39 3.55
C ILE A 147 0.72 -5.22 3.65
N ALA A 148 1.05 -4.82 4.86
CA ALA A 148 1.94 -3.69 5.13
C ALA A 148 3.30 -4.20 5.64
N MET A 149 4.38 -3.86 4.94
CA MET A 149 5.73 -4.33 5.26
C MET A 149 6.61 -3.15 5.69
N SER A 150 7.23 -3.23 6.86
CA SER A 150 8.17 -2.23 7.38
C SER A 150 7.63 -0.79 7.27
N GLY A 151 6.35 -0.62 7.62
CA GLY A 151 5.65 0.65 7.46
C GLY A 151 5.82 1.60 8.62
N PHE A 152 5.63 2.89 8.34
CA PHE A 152 5.20 3.87 9.33
C PHE A 152 3.74 4.25 9.03
N TYR A 153 3.04 4.81 10.01
CA TYR A 153 1.60 5.08 9.90
C TYR A 153 1.25 6.47 10.43
N ASP A 154 2.27 7.29 10.62
CA ASP A 154 2.21 8.65 11.11
C ASP A 154 3.23 9.53 10.40
N LEU A 155 2.75 10.57 9.73
CA LEU A 155 3.60 11.57 9.08
C LEU A 155 4.21 12.58 10.08
N GLY A 156 3.58 12.71 11.27
CA GLY A 156 3.92 13.74 12.26
C GLY A 156 5.39 13.84 12.58
N PRO A 157 6.05 12.75 12.99
CA PRO A 157 7.43 12.79 13.46
C PRO A 157 8.45 13.26 12.40
N THR A 158 8.19 13.01 11.12
CA THR A 158 9.19 13.22 10.06
C THR A 158 8.82 14.34 9.10
N TYR A 159 7.55 14.49 8.76
CA TYR A 159 7.13 15.30 7.63
C TYR A 159 6.30 16.53 7.99
N LEU A 160 5.55 16.50 9.10
CA LEU A 160 4.57 17.56 9.38
C LEU A 160 5.15 18.75 10.13
N HIS A 161 6.21 18.61 10.91
CA HIS A 161 6.83 19.71 11.70
C HIS A 161 5.80 20.53 12.50
N GLY A 162 4.76 19.87 13.03
CA GLY A 162 3.67 20.51 13.77
C GLY A 162 2.53 21.06 12.91
N TYR A 163 2.59 20.95 11.58
CA TYR A 163 1.51 21.33 10.68
C TYR A 163 0.34 20.33 10.75
N GLY A 164 -0.88 20.85 10.64
CA GLY A 164 -2.10 20.05 10.56
C GLY A 164 -3.22 20.80 9.87
N ASP A 165 -3.93 20.11 8.98
CA ASP A 165 -5.15 20.53 8.31
C ASP A 165 -6.02 19.31 7.98
N ASP A 166 -7.15 19.49 7.29
CA ASP A 166 -8.02 18.40 6.88
C ASP A 166 -7.33 17.41 5.92
N ASN A 167 -6.41 17.89 5.06
CA ASN A 167 -5.66 17.00 4.16
C ASN A 167 -4.74 16.07 4.97
N VAL A 168 -4.09 16.58 6.01
CA VAL A 168 -3.31 15.76 6.94
C VAL A 168 -4.24 14.84 7.70
N TYR A 169 -5.27 15.37 8.34
CA TYR A 169 -6.15 14.58 9.21
C TYR A 169 -6.71 13.36 8.47
N PHE A 170 -7.33 13.56 7.31
CA PHE A 170 -7.98 12.48 6.56
C PHE A 170 -7.03 11.58 5.76
N ASN A 171 -5.72 11.85 5.75
CA ASN A 171 -4.72 11.06 5.02
C ASN A 171 -3.53 10.60 5.88
N ASN A 172 -3.65 10.70 7.19
CA ASN A 172 -2.67 10.20 8.14
C ASN A 172 -3.36 9.20 9.10
N PRO A 173 -3.15 7.88 8.96
CA PRO A 173 -3.83 6.87 9.78
C PRO A 173 -3.81 7.15 11.27
N SER A 174 -2.69 7.61 11.81
CA SER A 174 -2.56 7.95 13.24
C SER A 174 -3.44 9.12 13.67
N SER A 175 -3.84 9.99 12.74
CA SER A 175 -4.71 11.14 13.05
C SER A 175 -6.18 10.75 13.14
N TYR A 176 -6.73 10.02 12.15
CA TYR A 176 -8.17 9.76 12.08
C TYR A 176 -8.60 8.43 12.71
N LEU A 177 -7.73 7.41 12.75
CA LEU A 177 -8.09 6.09 13.26
C LEU A 177 -8.61 6.13 14.71
N PRO A 178 -8.04 6.91 15.65
CA PRO A 178 -8.58 7.04 17.00
C PRO A 178 -10.01 7.59 17.03
N GLY A 179 -10.34 8.51 16.11
CA GLY A 179 -11.68 9.12 15.99
C GLY A 179 -12.67 8.33 15.13
N LEU A 180 -12.24 7.25 14.47
CA LEU A 180 -13.11 6.48 13.58
C LEU A 180 -14.31 5.88 14.32
N SER A 181 -15.52 6.32 13.97
CA SER A 181 -16.79 5.93 14.62
C SER A 181 -17.85 5.48 13.62
N ASP A 182 -17.59 5.56 12.31
CA ASP A 182 -18.52 5.06 11.29
C ASP A 182 -18.72 3.55 11.45
N GLY A 183 -19.95 3.16 11.84
CA GLY A 183 -20.32 1.78 12.09
C GLY A 183 -20.14 0.87 10.86
N ARG A 184 -20.46 1.37 9.67
CA ARG A 184 -20.31 0.61 8.42
C ARG A 184 -18.86 0.42 8.06
N ALA A 185 -18.04 1.45 8.19
CA ALA A 185 -16.60 1.34 7.95
C ALA A 185 -15.95 0.36 8.94
N LEU A 186 -16.28 0.43 10.22
CA LEU A 186 -15.78 -0.49 11.24
C LEU A 186 -16.22 -1.95 10.98
N GLU A 187 -17.47 -2.18 10.56
CA GLU A 187 -17.96 -3.51 10.19
C GLU A 187 -17.13 -4.09 9.02
N LEU A 188 -16.89 -3.30 7.99
CA LEU A 188 -16.09 -3.72 6.83
C LEU A 188 -14.63 -3.99 7.21
N LEU A 189 -14.03 -3.13 8.04
CA LEU A 189 -12.66 -3.32 8.53
C LEU A 189 -12.54 -4.58 9.42
N ARG A 190 -13.55 -4.90 10.22
CA ARG A 190 -13.59 -6.13 11.03
C ARG A 190 -13.69 -7.40 10.18
N SER A 191 -14.19 -7.30 8.96
CA SER A 191 -14.23 -8.42 8.00
C SER A 191 -13.00 -8.48 7.09
N ALA A 192 -12.15 -7.46 7.10
CA ALA A 192 -10.96 -7.38 6.28
C ALA A 192 -9.81 -8.23 6.83
N ARG A 193 -8.86 -8.58 5.97
CA ARG A 193 -7.62 -9.28 6.34
C ARG A 193 -6.48 -8.27 6.41
N LEU A 194 -6.04 -7.95 7.63
CA LEU A 194 -4.97 -7.00 7.85
C LEU A 194 -3.73 -7.72 8.40
N TYR A 195 -2.66 -7.67 7.64
CA TYR A 195 -1.36 -8.21 8.02
C TYR A 195 -0.30 -7.11 8.00
N ILE A 196 0.42 -6.97 9.09
CA ILE A 196 1.47 -5.97 9.32
C ILE A 196 2.74 -6.72 9.67
N ALA A 197 3.81 -6.51 8.92
CA ALA A 197 5.12 -7.09 9.19
C ALA A 197 6.17 -6.00 9.33
N SER A 198 7.12 -6.18 10.24
CA SER A 198 8.30 -5.33 10.41
C SER A 198 9.48 -6.14 10.88
N GLY A 199 10.68 -5.81 10.41
CA GLY A 199 11.91 -6.28 11.01
C GLY A 199 12.20 -5.60 12.35
N ARG A 200 13.29 -6.04 12.99
CA ARG A 200 13.87 -5.41 14.18
C ARG A 200 15.35 -5.06 13.96
N GLY A 201 15.84 -5.22 12.74
CA GLY A 201 17.21 -4.95 12.35
C GLY A 201 17.47 -3.49 11.99
N PRO A 202 18.62 -3.20 11.43
CA PRO A 202 19.02 -1.85 11.03
C PRO A 202 17.99 -1.15 10.14
N TYR A 203 17.75 0.13 10.42
CA TYR A 203 16.83 1.02 9.70
C TYR A 203 15.34 0.65 9.82
N GLU A 204 14.97 -0.37 10.57
CA GLU A 204 13.59 -0.67 10.92
C GLU A 204 13.12 0.16 12.13
N VAL A 205 11.83 0.47 12.16
CA VAL A 205 11.17 1.16 13.27
C VAL A 205 9.94 0.33 13.69
N PRO A 206 10.15 -0.85 14.31
CA PRO A 206 9.05 -1.76 14.65
C PRO A 206 8.02 -1.13 15.57
N GLU A 207 8.40 -0.13 16.38
CA GLU A 207 7.49 0.62 17.25
C GLU A 207 6.37 1.32 16.48
N ALA A 208 6.61 1.72 15.23
CA ALA A 208 5.57 2.32 14.37
C ALA A 208 4.48 1.28 14.07
N SER A 209 4.87 0.05 13.71
CA SER A 209 3.95 -1.06 13.48
C SER A 209 3.23 -1.49 14.76
N VAL A 210 3.92 -1.49 15.90
CA VAL A 210 3.31 -1.77 17.22
C VAL A 210 2.24 -0.74 17.58
N ARG A 211 2.55 0.57 17.45
CA ARG A 211 1.56 1.63 17.71
C ARG A 211 0.35 1.53 16.80
N PHE A 212 0.56 1.24 15.52
CA PHE A 212 -0.53 1.06 14.57
C PHE A 212 -1.39 -0.15 14.94
N SER A 213 -0.79 -1.28 15.30
CA SER A 213 -1.49 -2.46 15.82
C SER A 213 -2.32 -2.15 17.06
N GLN A 214 -1.77 -1.40 18.01
CA GLN A 214 -2.49 -0.95 19.21
C GLN A 214 -3.72 -0.08 18.84
N ALA A 215 -3.58 0.84 17.89
CA ALA A 215 -4.67 1.67 17.43
C ALA A 215 -5.79 0.86 16.76
N LEU A 216 -5.45 -0.15 15.95
CA LEU A 216 -6.42 -1.09 15.37
C LEU A 216 -7.13 -1.91 16.45
N SER A 217 -6.37 -2.42 17.43
CA SER A 217 -6.92 -3.17 18.58
C SER A 217 -7.91 -2.34 19.39
N ALA A 218 -7.59 -1.06 19.63
CA ALA A 218 -8.46 -0.13 20.35
C ALA A 218 -9.82 0.11 19.63
N LYS A 219 -9.87 -0.11 18.31
CA LYS A 219 -11.10 -0.05 17.49
C LYS A 219 -11.78 -1.42 17.29
N GLY A 220 -11.23 -2.47 17.90
CA GLY A 220 -11.73 -3.83 17.71
C GLY A 220 -11.62 -4.32 16.26
N ILE A 221 -10.59 -3.86 15.54
CA ILE A 221 -10.30 -4.28 14.17
C ILE A 221 -9.31 -5.45 14.22
N PRO A 222 -9.71 -6.67 13.81
CA PRO A 222 -8.84 -7.84 13.80
C PRO A 222 -7.68 -7.64 12.81
N HIS A 223 -6.47 -7.97 13.25
CA HIS A 223 -5.27 -7.89 12.41
C HIS A 223 -4.20 -8.84 12.96
N GLN A 224 -3.16 -9.05 12.18
CA GLN A 224 -1.98 -9.81 12.58
C GLN A 224 -0.76 -8.86 12.53
N LEU A 225 0.00 -8.81 13.62
CA LEU A 225 1.30 -8.14 13.69
C LEU A 225 2.39 -9.22 13.78
N ASP A 226 3.33 -9.18 12.84
CA ASP A 226 4.45 -10.12 12.76
C ASP A 226 5.77 -9.34 12.82
N LEU A 227 6.46 -9.47 13.95
CA LEU A 227 7.75 -8.83 14.18
C LEU A 227 8.88 -9.84 13.93
N TRP A 228 9.57 -9.65 12.80
CA TRP A 228 10.67 -10.50 12.36
C TRP A 228 11.95 -10.24 13.18
N GLY A 229 13.00 -11.03 12.94
CA GLY A 229 14.22 -11.02 13.73
C GLY A 229 15.04 -9.71 13.71
N HIS A 230 16.04 -9.65 14.58
CA HIS A 230 16.96 -8.52 14.67
C HIS A 230 17.97 -8.46 13.50
N ASP A 231 18.04 -9.49 12.71
CA ASP A 231 18.78 -9.58 11.44
C ASP A 231 17.99 -9.07 10.23
N VAL A 232 16.72 -8.72 10.42
CA VAL A 232 15.80 -8.29 9.37
C VAL A 232 15.84 -6.77 9.23
N ASN A 233 16.53 -6.30 8.20
CA ASN A 233 16.75 -4.89 7.90
C ASN A 233 15.60 -4.30 7.07
N HIS A 234 15.51 -2.97 7.03
CA HIS A 234 14.59 -2.21 6.17
C HIS A 234 15.06 -2.24 4.70
N ASP A 235 14.93 -3.42 4.04
CA ASP A 235 15.48 -3.62 2.69
C ASP A 235 14.76 -4.73 1.91
N TRP A 236 14.90 -4.69 0.60
CA TRP A 236 14.28 -5.54 -0.39
C TRP A 236 14.47 -7.05 -0.19
N PRO A 237 15.64 -7.58 0.23
CA PRO A 237 15.81 -9.01 0.51
C PRO A 237 14.76 -9.57 1.48
N TRP A 238 14.36 -8.75 2.45
CA TRP A 238 13.38 -9.12 3.46
C TRP A 238 11.95 -8.97 2.95
N TRP A 239 11.63 -7.89 2.25
CA TRP A 239 10.30 -7.71 1.65
C TRP A 239 9.99 -8.78 0.60
N ARG A 240 10.99 -9.29 -0.12
CA ARG A 240 10.88 -10.46 -1.01
C ARG A 240 10.57 -11.77 -0.28
N ARG A 241 10.77 -11.84 1.02
CA ARG A 241 10.36 -12.96 1.88
C ARG A 241 9.02 -12.69 2.56
N MET A 242 8.78 -11.46 3.00
CA MET A 242 7.56 -11.06 3.68
C MET A 242 6.32 -11.16 2.78
N LEU A 243 6.40 -10.69 1.53
CA LEU A 243 5.24 -10.67 0.65
C LEU A 243 4.71 -12.07 0.30
N PRO A 244 5.52 -13.03 -0.19
CA PRO A 244 5.04 -14.39 -0.44
C PRO A 244 4.57 -15.09 0.83
N HIS A 245 5.24 -14.90 1.97
CA HIS A 245 4.77 -15.40 3.27
C HIS A 245 3.39 -14.85 3.62
N ALA A 246 3.19 -13.54 3.48
CA ALA A 246 1.89 -12.91 3.73
C ALA A 246 0.80 -13.49 2.83
N LEU A 247 1.06 -13.60 1.53
CA LEU A 247 0.07 -14.10 0.56
C LEU A 247 -0.32 -15.56 0.83
N ASN A 248 0.66 -16.43 1.05
CA ASN A 248 0.41 -17.87 1.23
C ASN A 248 -0.15 -18.22 2.61
N GLU A 249 0.41 -17.64 3.68
CA GLU A 249 0.23 -18.15 5.04
C GLU A 249 -0.65 -17.23 5.92
N ARG A 250 -0.75 -15.95 5.58
CA ARG A 250 -1.45 -14.97 6.44
C ARG A 250 -2.79 -14.54 5.89
N VAL A 251 -2.85 -14.26 4.58
CA VAL A 251 -4.12 -13.84 3.93
C VAL A 251 -4.75 -14.93 3.07
N GLY A 252 -4.04 -16.03 2.80
CA GLY A 252 -4.57 -17.21 2.13
C GLY A 252 -4.95 -16.97 0.67
N TRP A 253 -4.05 -16.36 -0.11
CA TRP A 253 -4.25 -16.05 -1.53
C TRP A 253 -3.49 -17.02 -2.45
#